data_29d47e11de3d04a521bea09da319f80a
#
_entry.id   29d47e11de3d04a521bea09da319f80a
#
_cell.length_a   1.000
_cell.length_b   1.000
_cell.length_c   1.000
_cell.angle_alpha   90.00
_cell.angle_beta   90.00
_cell.angle_gamma   90.00
#
_symmetry.space_group_name_H-M   'P 1'
#
loop_
_entity.id
_entity.type
_entity.pdbx_description
1 polymer ?
#
loop_
_entity_poly.entity_id
_entity_poly.type
_entity_poly.pdbx_seq_one_letter_code
_entity_poly.pdbx_strand_id
1 'polypeptide(L)'
;MLKIGKLAGAEMDISERIVNNFIDNEIGFVTTVPCKQLSGVIEAVEKHDQIHHVPCNHEAEGMGLCAGAFLGGTRPCIIMQNTALGVTINSLAALIQYYQMPLPMLISYRGEVGEKVACQVEMALHTIPILQQMNIPSYHFHKASDIEELSAILNHTFMASKPTAILADASFWSAA
;
A
#
# COMPACT_ATOMS: atom_id res chain seq x y z
N MET A 1 -12.79 49.02 1.73
CA MET A 1 -12.71 48.06 0.64
C MET A 1 -11.67 47.01 1.05
N LEU A 2 -12.11 46.00 1.81
CA LEU A 2 -11.24 44.92 2.34
C LEU A 2 -11.03 43.90 1.23
N LYS A 3 -9.75 43.70 0.85
CA LYS A 3 -9.35 42.59 -0.05
C LYS A 3 -9.49 41.29 0.72
N ILE A 4 -10.50 40.51 0.38
CA ILE A 4 -10.61 39.11 0.77
C ILE A 4 -9.53 38.35 -0.03
N GLY A 5 -8.40 38.09 0.63
CA GLY A 5 -7.39 37.20 0.08
C GLY A 5 -8.00 35.81 -0.10
N LYS A 6 -8.03 35.32 -1.33
CA LYS A 6 -8.23 33.88 -1.62
C LYS A 6 -7.16 33.11 -0.82
N LEU A 7 -7.60 32.38 0.20
CA LEU A 7 -6.82 31.28 0.70
C LEU A 7 -6.70 30.29 -0.46
N ALA A 8 -5.54 30.21 -1.07
CA ALA A 8 -5.18 29.12 -1.95
C ALA A 8 -5.33 27.85 -1.09
N GLY A 9 -6.24 26.96 -1.47
CA GLY A 9 -6.39 25.67 -0.82
C GLY A 9 -5.03 24.97 -0.87
N ALA A 10 -4.45 24.66 0.27
CA ALA A 10 -3.30 23.79 0.33
C ALA A 10 -3.71 22.49 -0.36
N GLU A 11 -2.96 22.08 -1.37
CA GLU A 11 -3.16 20.78 -2.02
C GLU A 11 -2.95 19.72 -0.94
N MET A 12 -3.94 18.83 -0.77
CA MET A 12 -3.91 17.81 0.27
C MET A 12 -2.70 16.91 0.05
N ASP A 13 -1.94 16.64 1.12
CA ASP A 13 -0.78 15.75 1.08
C ASP A 13 -1.14 14.37 0.51
N ILE A 14 -0.23 13.77 -0.24
CA ILE A 14 -0.44 12.48 -0.90
C ILE A 14 -0.80 11.38 0.11
N SER A 15 -0.23 11.43 1.32
CA SER A 15 -0.50 10.48 2.40
C SER A 15 -1.95 10.57 2.87
N GLU A 16 -2.46 11.78 3.05
CA GLU A 16 -3.86 12.02 3.41
C GLU A 16 -4.81 11.58 2.29
N ARG A 17 -4.43 11.80 1.03
CA ARG A 17 -5.21 11.33 -0.12
C ARG A 17 -5.29 9.81 -0.18
N ILE A 18 -4.20 9.09 0.15
CA ILE A 18 -4.19 7.63 0.25
C ILE A 18 -5.14 7.16 1.35
N VAL A 19 -5.05 7.75 2.55
CA VAL A 19 -5.91 7.39 3.69
C VAL A 19 -7.37 7.66 3.40
N ASN A 20 -7.71 8.78 2.77
CA ASN A 20 -9.08 9.08 2.35
C ASN A 20 -9.59 8.02 1.36
N ASN A 21 -8.76 7.58 0.39
CA ASN A 21 -9.14 6.49 -0.50
C ASN A 21 -9.37 5.17 0.26
N PHE A 22 -8.58 4.88 1.31
CA PHE A 22 -8.82 3.71 2.15
C PHE A 22 -10.19 3.77 2.83
N ILE A 23 -10.53 4.92 3.41
CA ILE A 23 -11.81 5.14 4.10
C ILE A 23 -12.99 5.03 3.13
N ASP A 24 -12.90 5.72 1.98
CA ASP A 24 -13.94 5.72 0.95
C ASP A 24 -14.20 4.31 0.38
N ASN A 25 -13.21 3.40 0.50
CA ASN A 25 -13.32 2.01 0.09
C ASN A 25 -13.49 1.04 1.26
N GLU A 26 -13.88 1.55 2.45
CA GLU A 26 -14.21 0.76 3.64
C GLU A 26 -13.03 -0.09 4.18
N ILE A 27 -11.78 0.34 3.94
CA ILE A 27 -10.63 -0.30 4.57
C ILE A 27 -10.59 0.11 6.04
N GLY A 28 -10.98 -0.80 6.91
CA GLY A 28 -11.05 -0.57 8.37
C GLY A 28 -9.87 -1.17 9.14
N PHE A 29 -8.99 -1.91 8.48
CA PHE A 29 -7.81 -2.51 9.11
C PHE A 29 -6.57 -2.29 8.25
N VAL A 30 -5.52 -1.72 8.83
CA VAL A 30 -4.23 -1.55 8.16
C VAL A 30 -3.11 -2.10 9.03
N THR A 31 -2.27 -2.96 8.46
CA THR A 31 -1.02 -3.36 9.10
C THR A 31 0.17 -2.81 8.34
N THR A 32 1.23 -2.46 9.05
CA THR A 32 2.40 -1.82 8.47
C THR A 32 3.69 -2.44 8.98
N VAL A 33 4.69 -2.55 8.09
CA VAL A 33 6.08 -2.72 8.51
C VAL A 33 6.80 -1.41 8.24
N PRO A 34 7.46 -0.81 9.25
CA PRO A 34 8.06 0.52 9.14
C PRO A 34 9.03 0.66 7.97
N CYS A 35 8.83 1.66 7.14
CA CYS A 35 9.71 2.03 6.04
C CYS A 35 9.78 3.55 5.91
N LYS A 36 10.97 4.10 5.68
CA LYS A 36 11.18 5.55 5.61
C LYS A 36 10.32 6.25 4.54
N GLN A 37 10.16 5.64 3.36
CA GLN A 37 9.34 6.23 2.29
C GLN A 37 7.84 6.22 2.61
N LEU A 38 7.42 5.32 3.48
CA LEU A 38 6.03 5.15 3.88
C LEU A 38 5.67 5.90 5.17
N SER A 39 6.63 6.63 5.79
CA SER A 39 6.39 7.28 7.09
C SER A 39 5.20 8.22 7.08
N GLY A 40 5.02 9.03 6.03
CA GLY A 40 3.90 9.96 5.91
C GLY A 40 2.55 9.23 5.90
N VAL A 41 2.41 8.19 5.09
CA VAL A 41 1.14 7.43 5.04
C VAL A 41 0.90 6.62 6.32
N ILE A 42 1.95 6.10 6.95
CA ILE A 42 1.84 5.41 8.25
C ILE A 42 1.33 6.38 9.33
N GLU A 43 1.92 7.58 9.41
CA GLU A 43 1.49 8.61 10.35
C GLU A 43 0.05 9.09 10.07
N ALA A 44 -0.36 9.18 8.81
CA ALA A 44 -1.73 9.53 8.45
C ALA A 44 -2.72 8.44 8.85
N VAL A 45 -2.38 7.16 8.64
CA VAL A 45 -3.18 6.02 9.10
C VAL A 45 -3.33 6.00 10.62
N GLU A 46 -2.23 6.24 11.36
CA GLU A 46 -2.24 6.26 12.84
C GLU A 46 -3.16 7.33 13.44
N LYS A 47 -3.35 8.43 12.74
CA LYS A 47 -4.18 9.55 13.20
C LYS A 47 -5.68 9.35 12.94
N HIS A 48 -6.05 8.30 12.18
CA HIS A 48 -7.41 8.17 11.69
C HIS A 48 -8.22 7.15 12.49
N ASP A 49 -9.24 7.64 13.21
CA ASP A 49 -10.08 6.82 14.12
C ASP A 49 -10.90 5.71 13.42
N GLN A 50 -11.11 5.81 12.11
CA GLN A 50 -11.86 4.82 11.33
C GLN A 50 -11.02 3.62 10.90
N ILE A 51 -9.70 3.68 11.06
CA ILE A 51 -8.78 2.63 10.66
C ILE A 51 -8.14 2.02 11.91
N HIS A 52 -8.34 0.74 12.12
CA HIS A 52 -7.60 0.01 13.15
C HIS A 52 -6.19 -0.30 12.63
N HIS A 53 -5.20 0.46 13.10
CA HIS A 53 -3.80 0.31 12.70
C HIS A 53 -3.05 -0.63 13.65
N VAL A 54 -2.39 -1.64 13.10
CA VAL A 54 -1.55 -2.58 13.84
C VAL A 54 -0.18 -2.67 13.17
N PRO A 55 0.85 -2.02 13.71
CA PRO A 55 2.22 -2.22 13.22
C PRO A 55 2.71 -3.63 13.56
N CYS A 56 3.45 -4.25 12.65
CA CYS A 56 4.06 -5.55 12.86
C CYS A 56 5.57 -5.52 12.57
N ASN A 57 6.29 -6.55 13.07
CA ASN A 57 7.73 -6.64 12.92
C ASN A 57 8.15 -7.41 11.67
N HIS A 58 7.23 -8.15 11.07
CA HIS A 58 7.52 -9.00 9.93
C HIS A 58 6.31 -9.11 9.00
N GLU A 59 6.52 -9.01 7.70
CA GLU A 59 5.45 -8.91 6.71
C GLU A 59 4.61 -10.19 6.61
N ALA A 60 5.18 -11.35 6.86
CA ALA A 60 4.41 -12.60 6.92
C ALA A 60 3.43 -12.61 8.12
N GLU A 61 3.79 -11.98 9.25
CA GLU A 61 2.88 -11.71 10.36
C GLU A 61 1.74 -10.79 9.91
N GLY A 62 2.09 -9.70 9.21
CA GLY A 62 1.11 -8.76 8.63
C GLY A 62 0.10 -9.45 7.70
N MET A 63 0.54 -10.41 6.88
CA MET A 63 -0.37 -11.22 6.06
C MET A 63 -1.38 -12.00 6.92
N GLY A 64 -0.93 -12.58 8.03
CA GLY A 64 -1.79 -13.28 8.99
C GLY A 64 -2.80 -12.35 9.67
N LEU A 65 -2.36 -11.16 10.08
CA LEU A 65 -3.22 -10.13 10.67
C LEU A 65 -4.31 -9.67 9.68
N CYS A 66 -3.93 -9.42 8.42
CA CYS A 66 -4.88 -9.07 7.36
C CYS A 66 -5.90 -10.20 7.11
N ALA A 67 -5.44 -11.45 7.07
CA ALA A 67 -6.33 -12.59 6.91
C ALA A 67 -7.33 -12.68 8.08
N GLY A 68 -6.86 -12.50 9.32
CA GLY A 68 -7.72 -12.46 10.51
C GLY A 68 -8.75 -11.33 10.47
N ALA A 69 -8.35 -10.12 10.08
CA ALA A 69 -9.24 -8.98 9.92
C ALA A 69 -10.32 -9.24 8.85
N PHE A 70 -9.94 -9.80 7.71
CA PHE A 70 -10.87 -10.17 6.64
C PHE A 70 -11.89 -11.21 7.11
N LEU A 71 -11.44 -12.27 7.77
CA LEU A 71 -12.33 -13.30 8.36
C LEU A 71 -13.24 -12.72 9.45
N GLY A 72 -12.79 -11.68 10.14
CA GLY A 72 -13.59 -10.90 11.10
C GLY A 72 -14.59 -9.93 10.46
N GLY A 73 -14.64 -9.84 9.12
CA GLY A 73 -15.57 -8.99 8.39
C GLY A 73 -15.05 -7.56 8.13
N THR A 74 -13.76 -7.30 8.34
CA THR A 74 -13.14 -5.98 8.10
C THR A 74 -12.24 -6.02 6.88
N ARG A 75 -12.36 -5.07 5.97
CA ARG A 75 -11.49 -4.96 4.79
C ARG A 75 -10.06 -4.58 5.22
N PRO A 76 -9.04 -5.41 4.93
CA PRO A 76 -7.67 -5.14 5.30
C PRO A 76 -6.88 -4.46 4.18
N CYS A 77 -5.75 -3.82 4.56
CA CYS A 77 -4.66 -3.44 3.68
C CYS A 77 -3.33 -3.66 4.41
N ILE A 78 -2.29 -4.04 3.67
CA ILE A 78 -0.92 -4.06 4.18
C ILE A 78 -0.08 -2.99 3.51
N ILE A 79 0.72 -2.29 4.30
CA ILE A 79 1.68 -1.28 3.84
C ILE A 79 3.09 -1.79 4.14
N MET A 80 3.90 -2.01 3.11
CA MET A 80 5.22 -2.62 3.25
C MET A 80 6.20 -2.15 2.17
N GLN A 81 7.46 -2.57 2.26
CA GLN A 81 8.46 -2.34 1.22
C GLN A 81 8.54 -3.54 0.26
N ASN A 82 8.94 -3.34 -0.99
CA ASN A 82 9.06 -4.44 -1.98
C ASN A 82 10.06 -5.53 -1.57
N THR A 83 11.08 -5.23 -0.77
CA THR A 83 12.00 -6.24 -0.25
C THR A 83 11.33 -7.30 0.61
N ALA A 84 10.19 -6.95 1.18
CA ALA A 84 9.36 -7.87 1.95
C ALA A 84 8.68 -8.95 1.12
N LEU A 85 8.54 -8.74 -0.19
CA LEU A 85 7.79 -9.67 -1.05
C LEU A 85 8.39 -11.08 -0.99
N GLY A 86 9.72 -11.20 -0.92
CA GLY A 86 10.40 -12.49 -0.84
C GLY A 86 10.00 -13.32 0.38
N VAL A 87 9.83 -12.68 1.55
CA VAL A 87 9.46 -13.38 2.80
C VAL A 87 7.95 -13.63 2.92
N THR A 88 7.13 -13.01 2.06
CA THR A 88 5.67 -13.18 2.07
C THR A 88 5.15 -14.20 1.06
N ILE A 89 5.99 -14.75 0.18
CA ILE A 89 5.58 -15.67 -0.89
C ILE A 89 4.73 -16.82 -0.34
N ASN A 90 5.19 -17.48 0.71
CA ASN A 90 4.43 -18.60 1.29
C ASN A 90 3.08 -18.15 1.88
N SER A 91 3.04 -17.04 2.61
CA SER A 91 1.80 -16.51 3.19
C SER A 91 0.82 -16.04 2.09
N LEU A 92 1.34 -15.45 1.02
CA LEU A 92 0.52 -15.08 -0.15
C LEU A 92 -0.08 -16.33 -0.82
N ALA A 93 0.72 -17.36 -1.08
CA ALA A 93 0.25 -18.57 -1.77
C ALA A 93 -0.67 -19.42 -0.89
N ALA A 94 -0.20 -19.79 0.33
CA ALA A 94 -0.85 -20.79 1.17
C ALA A 94 -1.99 -20.22 2.04
N LEU A 95 -2.06 -18.90 2.22
CA LEU A 95 -3.11 -18.26 3.01
C LEU A 95 -3.96 -17.34 2.12
N ILE A 96 -3.39 -16.25 1.60
CA ILE A 96 -4.19 -15.21 0.93
C ILE A 96 -4.83 -15.73 -0.37
N GLN A 97 -4.04 -16.31 -1.27
CA GLN A 97 -4.55 -16.80 -2.56
C GLN A 97 -5.36 -18.10 -2.40
N TYR A 98 -4.89 -19.03 -1.57
CA TYR A 98 -5.58 -20.30 -1.36
C TYR A 98 -7.02 -20.10 -0.84
N TYR A 99 -7.21 -19.18 0.09
CA TYR A 99 -8.53 -18.85 0.63
C TYR A 99 -9.24 -17.71 -0.12
N GLN A 100 -8.70 -17.27 -1.25
CA GLN A 100 -9.29 -16.22 -2.10
C GLN A 100 -9.60 -14.93 -1.33
N MET A 101 -8.67 -14.52 -0.47
CA MET A 101 -8.81 -13.31 0.33
C MET A 101 -8.38 -12.09 -0.48
N PRO A 102 -9.22 -11.05 -0.62
CA PRO A 102 -8.81 -9.78 -1.21
C PRO A 102 -7.82 -9.08 -0.27
N LEU A 103 -6.68 -8.68 -0.80
CA LEU A 103 -5.67 -7.96 -0.03
C LEU A 103 -4.98 -6.90 -0.88
N PRO A 104 -5.35 -5.63 -0.76
CA PRO A 104 -4.54 -4.54 -1.29
C PRO A 104 -3.20 -4.47 -0.54
N MET A 105 -2.11 -4.39 -1.29
CA MET A 105 -0.76 -4.25 -0.78
C MET A 105 -0.19 -2.92 -1.30
N LEU A 106 -0.10 -1.89 -0.45
CA LEU A 106 0.60 -0.66 -0.79
C LEU A 106 2.09 -0.86 -0.52
N ILE A 107 2.88 -0.84 -1.59
CA ILE A 107 4.28 -1.24 -1.55
C ILE A 107 5.16 -0.07 -1.97
N SER A 108 6.08 0.39 -1.09
CA SER A 108 7.14 1.27 -1.54
C SER A 108 8.09 0.50 -2.46
N TYR A 109 8.14 0.91 -3.73
CA TYR A 109 8.98 0.24 -4.72
C TYR A 109 10.37 0.87 -4.74
N ARG A 110 11.33 0.15 -4.16
CA ARG A 110 12.72 0.55 -3.99
C ARG A 110 13.60 -0.19 -5.00
N GLY A 111 14.76 0.40 -5.30
CA GLY A 111 15.82 -0.22 -6.10
C GLY A 111 15.84 0.16 -7.57
N GLU A 112 15.06 1.14 -7.99
CA GLU A 112 15.10 1.73 -9.33
C GLU A 112 16.32 2.63 -9.53
N VAL A 113 16.49 3.17 -10.74
CA VAL A 113 17.58 4.10 -11.08
C VAL A 113 17.57 5.29 -10.13
N GLY A 114 18.70 5.52 -9.46
CA GLY A 114 18.83 6.56 -8.42
C GLY A 114 18.72 6.04 -6.99
N GLU A 115 18.47 4.73 -6.78
CA GLU A 115 18.50 4.12 -5.46
C GLU A 115 19.91 4.25 -4.83
N LYS A 116 19.96 4.71 -3.58
CA LYS A 116 21.20 4.93 -2.84
C LYS A 116 21.64 3.74 -1.99
N VAL A 117 20.75 2.77 -1.81
CA VAL A 117 20.97 1.62 -0.96
C VAL A 117 21.11 0.38 -1.85
N ALA A 118 22.34 -0.07 -2.06
CA ALA A 118 22.68 -1.12 -3.03
C ALA A 118 21.89 -2.42 -2.85
N CYS A 119 21.60 -2.85 -1.61
CA CYS A 119 20.85 -4.08 -1.37
C CYS A 119 19.37 -4.01 -1.82
N GLN A 120 18.84 -2.81 -2.09
CA GLN A 120 17.47 -2.65 -2.60
C GLN A 120 17.38 -2.97 -4.10
N VAL A 121 18.49 -2.80 -4.84
CA VAL A 121 18.52 -2.95 -6.30
C VAL A 121 18.19 -4.37 -6.72
N GLU A 122 18.81 -5.37 -6.08
CA GLU A 122 18.58 -6.78 -6.42
C GLU A 122 17.11 -7.18 -6.23
N MET A 123 16.47 -6.75 -5.13
CA MET A 123 15.07 -7.10 -4.88
C MET A 123 14.10 -6.39 -5.84
N ALA A 124 14.46 -5.21 -6.36
CA ALA A 124 13.68 -4.54 -7.39
C ALA A 124 13.56 -5.39 -8.66
N LEU A 125 14.68 -6.02 -9.10
CA LEU A 125 14.72 -6.89 -10.26
C LEU A 125 13.81 -8.12 -10.12
N HIS A 126 13.56 -8.56 -8.90
CA HIS A 126 12.74 -9.74 -8.62
C HIS A 126 11.28 -9.40 -8.29
N THR A 127 10.96 -8.17 -7.91
CA THR A 127 9.61 -7.78 -7.47
C THR A 127 8.55 -8.09 -8.52
N ILE A 128 8.69 -7.57 -9.72
CA ILE A 128 7.72 -7.79 -10.80
C ILE A 128 7.66 -9.25 -11.24
N PRO A 129 8.79 -9.95 -11.50
CA PRO A 129 8.77 -11.38 -11.82
C PRO A 129 8.05 -12.23 -10.76
N ILE A 130 8.23 -11.96 -9.47
CA ILE A 130 7.55 -12.69 -8.39
C ILE A 130 6.03 -12.46 -8.47
N LEU A 131 5.59 -11.20 -8.58
CA LEU A 131 4.16 -10.89 -8.69
C LEU A 131 3.53 -11.54 -9.92
N GLN A 132 4.20 -11.49 -11.07
CA GLN A 132 3.74 -12.13 -12.30
C GLN A 132 3.65 -13.65 -12.16
N GLN A 133 4.68 -14.30 -11.60
CA GLN A 133 4.69 -15.74 -11.39
C GLN A 133 3.59 -16.21 -10.43
N MET A 134 3.23 -15.37 -9.45
CA MET A 134 2.14 -15.61 -8.52
C MET A 134 0.77 -15.21 -9.08
N ASN A 135 0.68 -14.68 -10.31
CA ASN A 135 -0.55 -14.13 -10.89
C ASN A 135 -1.21 -13.05 -10.02
N ILE A 136 -0.39 -12.21 -9.39
CA ILE A 136 -0.85 -11.06 -8.60
C ILE A 136 -0.82 -9.82 -9.48
N PRO A 137 -1.96 -9.16 -9.75
CA PRO A 137 -2.01 -7.90 -10.47
C PRO A 137 -1.16 -6.84 -9.77
N SER A 138 -0.41 -6.06 -10.56
CA SER A 138 0.41 -4.96 -10.03
C SER A 138 0.16 -3.68 -10.82
N TYR A 139 0.03 -2.58 -10.10
CA TYR A 139 -0.18 -1.23 -10.61
C TYR A 139 0.98 -0.36 -10.16
N HIS A 140 1.56 0.42 -11.07
CA HIS A 140 2.72 1.25 -10.80
C HIS A 140 2.31 2.71 -10.66
N PHE A 141 2.66 3.32 -9.54
CA PHE A 141 2.47 4.73 -9.25
C PHE A 141 3.82 5.45 -9.32
N HIS A 142 3.98 6.31 -10.35
CA HIS A 142 5.20 7.06 -10.62
C HIS A 142 5.04 8.56 -10.35
N LYS A 143 3.83 9.10 -10.40
CA LYS A 143 3.52 10.52 -10.22
C LYS A 143 2.29 10.69 -9.33
N ALA A 144 2.17 11.83 -8.68
CA ALA A 144 1.09 12.12 -7.73
C ALA A 144 -0.32 11.92 -8.33
N SER A 145 -0.49 12.15 -9.64
CA SER A 145 -1.79 11.94 -10.31
C SER A 145 -2.21 10.47 -10.39
N ASP A 146 -1.30 9.51 -10.26
CA ASP A 146 -1.63 8.08 -10.35
C ASP A 146 -2.52 7.63 -9.18
N ILE A 147 -2.56 8.42 -8.10
CA ILE A 147 -3.47 8.20 -6.97
C ILE A 147 -4.96 8.24 -7.38
N GLU A 148 -5.30 8.87 -8.47
CA GLU A 148 -6.68 8.90 -8.99
C GLU A 148 -7.20 7.49 -9.35
N GLU A 149 -6.30 6.54 -9.62
CA GLU A 149 -6.64 5.15 -9.92
C GLU A 149 -6.83 4.30 -8.66
N LEU A 150 -6.39 4.78 -7.49
CA LEU A 150 -6.34 3.99 -6.26
C LEU A 150 -7.71 3.43 -5.86
N SER A 151 -8.75 4.25 -5.86
CA SER A 151 -10.11 3.81 -5.50
C SER A 151 -10.62 2.70 -6.43
N ALA A 152 -10.39 2.81 -7.73
CA ALA A 152 -10.78 1.78 -8.68
C ALA A 152 -10.03 0.46 -8.45
N ILE A 153 -8.71 0.53 -8.15
CA ILE A 153 -7.88 -0.62 -7.85
C ILE A 153 -8.34 -1.31 -6.56
N LEU A 154 -8.63 -0.55 -5.49
CA LEU A 154 -9.14 -1.08 -4.24
C LEU A 154 -10.47 -1.81 -4.44
N ASN A 155 -11.43 -1.18 -5.11
CA ASN A 155 -12.71 -1.80 -5.44
C ASN A 155 -12.53 -3.09 -6.24
N HIS A 156 -11.69 -3.06 -7.29
CA HIS A 156 -11.41 -4.24 -8.10
C HIS A 156 -10.81 -5.38 -7.29
N THR A 157 -9.90 -5.08 -6.36
CA THR A 157 -9.29 -6.07 -5.46
C THR A 157 -10.34 -6.84 -4.66
N PHE A 158 -11.29 -6.14 -4.05
CA PHE A 158 -12.35 -6.77 -3.26
C PHE A 158 -13.37 -7.51 -4.13
N MET A 159 -13.71 -6.99 -5.30
CA MET A 159 -14.60 -7.67 -6.26
C MET A 159 -13.97 -8.95 -6.81
N ALA A 160 -12.68 -8.93 -7.11
CA ALA A 160 -11.96 -10.08 -7.66
C ALA A 160 -11.62 -11.15 -6.61
N SER A 161 -11.71 -10.83 -5.32
CA SER A 161 -11.29 -11.70 -4.21
C SER A 161 -9.84 -12.19 -4.36
N LYS A 162 -8.92 -11.28 -4.69
CA LYS A 162 -7.51 -11.59 -4.94
C LYS A 162 -6.59 -10.53 -4.33
N PRO A 163 -5.35 -10.89 -3.95
CA PRO A 163 -4.36 -9.89 -3.60
C PRO A 163 -3.99 -9.03 -4.82
N THR A 164 -3.66 -7.76 -4.57
CA THR A 164 -3.26 -6.79 -5.60
C THR A 164 -2.11 -5.95 -5.06
N ALA A 165 -1.07 -5.73 -5.85
CA ALA A 165 0.07 -4.90 -5.50
C ALA A 165 -0.06 -3.50 -6.11
N ILE A 166 0.12 -2.47 -5.29
CA ILE A 166 0.22 -1.06 -5.69
C ILE A 166 1.66 -0.65 -5.40
N LEU A 167 2.45 -0.51 -6.45
CA LEU A 167 3.89 -0.25 -6.37
C LEU A 167 4.13 1.26 -6.53
N ALA A 168 4.43 1.94 -5.44
CA ALA A 168 4.69 3.38 -5.43
C ALA A 168 6.20 3.64 -5.34
N ASP A 169 6.78 4.20 -6.39
CA ASP A 169 8.22 4.45 -6.48
C ASP A 169 8.65 5.77 -5.82
N ALA A 170 9.96 6.06 -5.88
CA ALA A 170 10.52 7.28 -5.29
C ALA A 170 9.97 8.56 -5.93
N SER A 171 9.60 8.54 -7.21
CA SER A 171 9.05 9.70 -7.92
C SER A 171 7.64 10.03 -7.44
N PHE A 172 6.81 9.01 -7.20
CA PHE A 172 5.49 9.17 -6.59
C PHE A 172 5.58 9.86 -5.23
N TRP A 173 6.46 9.38 -4.35
CA TRP A 173 6.63 9.94 -3.01
C TRP A 173 7.31 11.32 -2.97
N SER A 174 8.11 11.66 -4.00
CA SER A 174 8.80 12.96 -4.07
C SER A 174 7.91 14.08 -4.60
N ALA A 175 6.80 13.74 -5.22
CA ALA A 175 5.81 14.69 -5.71
C ALA A 175 4.76 15.06 -4.64
N ALA A 176 4.97 14.58 -3.42
CA ALA A 176 4.12 14.78 -2.25
C ALA A 176 4.51 16.00 -1.45
#